data_b01ad98da6cfcdc43c2cd8f31a1f6646
#
_entry.id   b01ad98da6cfcdc43c2cd8f31a1f6646
#
_cell.length_a   1.000
_cell.length_b   1.000
_cell.length_c   1.000
_cell.angle_alpha   90.00
_cell.angle_beta   90.00
_cell.angle_gamma   90.00
#
_symmetry.space_group_name_H-M   'P 1'
#
loop_
_entity.id
_entity.type
_entity.pdbx_description
1 polymer ?
#
loop_
_entity_poly.entity_id
_entity_poly.type
_entity_poly.pdbx_seq_one_letter_code
_entity_poly.pdbx_strand_id
1 'polypeptide(L)'
;MILGIGVDIVKTSRFLAWEKNEKISSRFFIKEELDYIYSRGEKVAHLSFASHFAAKEAFGKALGVGLKGMKLKDISVYSVKGVPTLRLENNAKIIFENKGGKAIHLSLSHEKENAIAFVVIEG
;
A
#
# COMPACT_ATOMS: atom_id res chain seq x y z
N MET A 1 7.54 -8.05 19.62
CA MET A 1 8.86 -7.63 19.12
C MET A 1 8.71 -7.04 17.73
N ILE A 2 9.36 -5.93 17.46
CA ILE A 2 9.37 -5.35 16.13
C ILE A 2 10.29 -6.18 15.23
N LEU A 3 9.74 -6.66 14.12
CA LEU A 3 10.49 -7.44 13.14
C LEU A 3 11.05 -6.58 12.01
N GLY A 4 10.44 -5.45 11.73
CA GLY A 4 10.90 -4.57 10.68
C GLY A 4 10.10 -3.30 10.59
N ILE A 5 10.72 -2.30 9.99
CA ILE A 5 10.10 -1.01 9.71
C ILE A 5 10.36 -0.65 8.25
N GLY A 6 9.42 0.04 7.65
CA GLY A 6 9.57 0.51 6.27
C GLY A 6 8.91 1.85 6.08
N VAL A 7 9.52 2.67 5.27
CA VAL A 7 8.97 3.96 4.90
C VAL A 7 9.15 4.17 3.40
N ASP A 8 8.15 4.78 2.77
CA ASP A 8 8.25 5.12 1.36
C ASP A 8 7.60 6.48 1.11
N ILE A 9 8.17 7.22 0.20
CA ILE A 9 7.63 8.51 -0.23
C ILE A 9 7.54 8.51 -1.75
N VAL A 10 6.42 8.96 -2.29
CA VAL A 10 6.21 9.03 -3.74
C VAL A 10 5.59 10.37 -4.11
N LYS A 11 5.89 10.82 -5.33
CA LYS A 11 5.24 12.01 -5.89
C LYS A 11 3.84 11.66 -6.36
N THR A 12 2.86 12.43 -5.94
CA THR A 12 1.46 12.21 -6.30
C THR A 12 1.21 12.36 -7.79
N SER A 13 1.94 13.27 -8.45
CA SER A 13 1.81 13.52 -9.88
C SER A 13 2.12 12.29 -10.74
N ARG A 14 2.92 11.37 -10.22
CA ARG A 14 3.25 10.11 -10.90
C ARG A 14 1.99 9.29 -11.23
N PHE A 15 0.92 9.48 -10.48
CA PHE A 15 -0.30 8.67 -10.58
C PHE A 15 -1.43 9.38 -11.33
N LEU A 16 -1.19 10.56 -11.89
CA LEU A 16 -2.21 11.27 -12.66
C LEU A 16 -2.68 10.47 -13.88
N ALA A 17 -1.75 9.80 -14.57
CA ALA A 17 -2.11 8.96 -15.72
C ALA A 17 -2.89 7.71 -15.30
N TRP A 18 -2.74 7.25 -14.06
CA TRP A 18 -3.41 6.06 -13.56
C TRP A 18 -4.90 6.28 -13.32
N GLU A 19 -5.29 7.52 -13.04
CA GLU A 19 -6.69 7.87 -12.78
C GLU A 19 -7.60 7.53 -13.96
N LYS A 20 -7.06 7.58 -15.17
CA LYS A 20 -7.83 7.39 -16.41
C LYS A 20 -7.48 6.10 -17.14
N ASN A 21 -6.63 5.25 -16.55
CA ASN A 21 -6.17 4.04 -17.21
C ASN A 21 -6.33 2.83 -16.30
N GLU A 22 -7.50 2.22 -16.35
CA GLU A 22 -7.82 1.02 -15.56
C GLU A 22 -6.94 -0.18 -15.89
N LYS A 23 -6.41 -0.25 -17.12
CA LYS A 23 -5.50 -1.34 -17.48
C LYS A 23 -4.21 -1.29 -16.68
N ILE A 24 -3.71 -0.07 -16.40
CA ILE A 24 -2.52 0.10 -15.58
C ILE A 24 -2.85 -0.13 -14.12
N SER A 25 -3.88 0.57 -13.61
CA SER A 25 -4.21 0.52 -12.19
C SER A 25 -4.63 -0.87 -11.74
N SER A 26 -5.38 -1.60 -12.57
CA SER A 26 -5.85 -2.95 -12.22
C SER A 26 -4.72 -4.00 -12.15
N ARG A 27 -3.52 -3.68 -12.64
CA ARG A 27 -2.35 -4.56 -12.48
C ARG A 27 -1.81 -4.54 -11.06
N PHE A 28 -2.03 -3.44 -10.33
CA PHE A 28 -1.36 -3.20 -9.06
C PHE A 28 -2.33 -3.04 -7.88
N PHE A 29 -3.61 -2.84 -8.17
CA PHE A 29 -4.64 -2.63 -7.14
C PHE A 29 -5.79 -3.60 -7.38
N ILE A 30 -6.33 -4.16 -6.28
CA ILE A 30 -7.51 -5.01 -6.37
C ILE A 30 -8.76 -4.16 -6.52
N LYS A 31 -9.87 -4.78 -6.91
CA LYS A 31 -11.12 -4.09 -7.16
C LYS A 31 -11.58 -3.26 -5.96
N GLU A 32 -11.47 -3.80 -4.76
CA GLU A 32 -11.90 -3.11 -3.53
C GLU A 32 -11.08 -1.83 -3.31
N GLU A 33 -9.78 -1.86 -3.60
CA GLU A 33 -8.95 -0.67 -3.52
C GLU A 33 -9.38 0.38 -4.55
N LEU A 34 -9.63 -0.06 -5.78
CA LEU A 34 -10.05 0.84 -6.87
C LEU A 34 -11.40 1.48 -6.56
N ASP A 35 -12.35 0.70 -6.05
CA ASP A 35 -13.66 1.21 -5.67
C ASP A 35 -13.53 2.30 -4.61
N TYR A 36 -12.69 2.08 -3.59
CA TYR A 36 -12.43 3.08 -2.55
C TYR A 36 -11.78 4.33 -3.13
N ILE A 37 -10.74 4.16 -3.95
CA ILE A 37 -9.98 5.27 -4.53
C ILE A 37 -10.91 6.18 -5.36
N TYR A 38 -11.71 5.59 -6.23
CA TYR A 38 -12.60 6.36 -7.09
C TYR A 38 -13.80 6.93 -6.35
N SER A 39 -14.22 6.32 -5.24
CA SER A 39 -15.33 6.84 -4.42
C SER A 39 -15.01 8.19 -3.79
N ARG A 40 -13.73 8.52 -3.66
CA ARG A 40 -13.30 9.78 -3.05
C ARG A 40 -13.26 10.95 -4.04
N GLY A 41 -13.56 10.69 -5.30
CA GLY A 41 -13.62 11.70 -6.34
C GLY A 41 -12.42 11.66 -7.28
N GLU A 42 -12.68 11.91 -8.55
CA GLU A 42 -11.65 11.85 -9.60
C GLU A 42 -10.51 12.84 -9.38
N LYS A 43 -10.80 14.02 -8.84
CA LYS A 43 -9.78 15.05 -8.64
C LYS A 43 -8.72 14.71 -7.62
N VAL A 44 -9.01 13.75 -6.74
CA VAL A 44 -8.08 13.33 -5.67
C VAL A 44 -7.66 11.88 -5.80
N ALA A 45 -8.06 11.19 -6.85
CA ALA A 45 -7.73 9.78 -7.04
C ALA A 45 -6.23 9.55 -7.07
N HIS A 46 -5.47 10.42 -7.73
CA HIS A 46 -4.01 10.30 -7.78
C HIS A 46 -3.36 10.35 -6.39
N LEU A 47 -3.94 11.09 -5.45
CA LEU A 47 -3.45 11.16 -4.07
C LEU A 47 -3.65 9.81 -3.38
N SER A 48 -4.81 9.20 -3.57
CA SER A 48 -5.12 7.88 -3.00
C SER A 48 -4.27 6.78 -3.63
N PHE A 49 -4.08 6.82 -4.95
CA PHE A 49 -3.18 5.88 -5.62
C PHE A 49 -1.78 5.98 -5.05
N ALA A 50 -1.28 7.20 -4.87
CA ALA A 50 0.06 7.43 -4.33
C ALA A 50 0.20 6.87 -2.91
N SER A 51 -0.78 7.13 -2.04
CA SER A 51 -0.77 6.63 -0.67
C SER A 51 -0.80 5.11 -0.61
N HIS A 52 -1.66 4.48 -1.41
CA HIS A 52 -1.74 3.02 -1.47
C HIS A 52 -0.46 2.40 -2.01
N PHE A 53 0.09 2.98 -3.07
CA PHE A 53 1.35 2.50 -3.64
C PHE A 53 2.49 2.61 -2.62
N ALA A 54 2.60 3.74 -1.95
CA ALA A 54 3.63 3.95 -0.92
C ALA A 54 3.49 2.92 0.21
N ALA A 55 2.26 2.58 0.61
CA ALA A 55 2.02 1.58 1.65
C ALA A 55 2.52 0.20 1.23
N LYS A 56 2.29 -0.19 -0.01
CA LYS A 56 2.75 -1.48 -0.54
C LYS A 56 4.28 -1.55 -0.58
N GLU A 57 4.93 -0.49 -1.04
CA GLU A 57 6.39 -0.39 -1.05
C GLU A 57 6.98 -0.39 0.36
N ALA A 58 6.37 0.37 1.27
CA ALA A 58 6.82 0.43 2.65
C ALA A 58 6.72 -0.93 3.34
N PHE A 59 5.67 -1.70 3.04
CA PHE A 59 5.53 -3.06 3.55
C PHE A 59 6.68 -3.96 3.08
N GLY A 60 7.01 -3.91 1.80
CA GLY A 60 8.13 -4.67 1.26
C GLY A 60 9.46 -4.30 1.94
N LYS A 61 9.68 -3.03 2.19
CA LYS A 61 10.87 -2.56 2.93
C LYS A 61 10.88 -3.07 4.36
N ALA A 62 9.73 -3.08 5.01
CA ALA A 62 9.61 -3.59 6.39
C ALA A 62 9.95 -5.07 6.48
N LEU A 63 9.64 -5.85 5.44
CA LEU A 63 10.04 -7.25 5.37
C LEU A 63 11.51 -7.44 5.04
N GLY A 64 12.21 -6.39 4.60
CA GLY A 64 13.61 -6.46 4.25
C GLY A 64 13.90 -7.01 2.85
N VAL A 65 12.87 -7.30 2.08
CA VAL A 65 13.03 -7.90 0.73
C VAL A 65 12.51 -7.00 -0.40
N GLY A 66 11.98 -5.83 -0.06
CA GLY A 66 11.29 -5.00 -1.04
C GLY A 66 10.06 -5.75 -1.55
N LEU A 67 9.69 -5.54 -2.80
CA LEU A 67 8.55 -6.24 -3.41
C LEU A 67 8.98 -7.52 -4.14
N LYS A 68 10.19 -7.97 -3.92
CA LYS A 68 10.74 -9.16 -4.57
C LYS A 68 9.96 -10.41 -4.12
N GLY A 69 9.44 -11.15 -5.09
CA GLY A 69 8.66 -12.36 -4.81
C GLY A 69 7.21 -12.11 -4.43
N MET A 70 6.77 -10.86 -4.42
CA MET A 70 5.39 -10.49 -4.10
C MET A 70 4.79 -9.66 -5.23
N LYS A 71 3.48 -9.77 -5.39
CA LYS A 71 2.74 -8.90 -6.31
C LYS A 71 2.10 -7.77 -5.51
N LEU A 72 2.04 -6.59 -6.09
CA LEU A 72 1.39 -5.45 -5.43
C LEU A 72 -0.08 -5.74 -5.08
N LYS A 73 -0.76 -6.53 -5.89
CA LYS A 73 -2.15 -6.93 -5.63
C LYS A 73 -2.30 -7.84 -4.42
N ASP A 74 -1.22 -8.48 -4.00
CA ASP A 74 -1.24 -9.35 -2.81
C ASP A 74 -1.19 -8.53 -1.50
N ILE A 75 -0.95 -7.23 -1.61
CA ILE A 75 -0.88 -6.31 -0.48
C ILE A 75 -1.95 -5.25 -0.72
N SER A 76 -3.08 -5.34 -0.05
CA SER A 76 -4.15 -4.37 -0.25
C SER A 76 -4.34 -3.46 0.96
N VAL A 77 -4.61 -2.18 0.67
CA VAL A 77 -4.88 -1.19 1.71
C VAL A 77 -6.39 -1.12 1.92
N TYR A 78 -6.81 -1.19 3.17
CA TYR A 78 -8.21 -0.99 3.55
C TYR A 78 -8.26 -0.26 4.88
N SER A 79 -9.44 0.18 5.28
CA SER A 79 -9.60 0.92 6.52
C SER A 79 -10.51 0.15 7.47
N VAL A 80 -10.12 0.12 8.76
CA VAL A 80 -10.95 -0.42 9.83
C VAL A 80 -11.24 0.75 10.77
N LYS A 81 -12.51 1.16 10.83
CA LYS A 81 -12.94 2.30 11.64
C LYS A 81 -12.12 3.56 11.36
N GLY A 82 -11.85 3.81 10.07
CA GLY A 82 -11.09 4.98 9.65
C GLY A 82 -9.57 4.87 9.77
N VAL A 83 -9.06 3.75 10.30
CA VAL A 83 -7.62 3.53 10.43
C VAL A 83 -7.14 2.65 9.27
N PRO A 84 -6.15 3.11 8.48
CA PRO A 84 -5.64 2.30 7.38
C PRO A 84 -4.87 1.09 7.89
N THR A 85 -5.00 -0.02 7.19
CA THR A 85 -4.26 -1.24 7.47
C THR A 85 -4.04 -2.01 6.17
N LEU A 86 -3.27 -3.10 6.24
CA LEU A 86 -2.96 -3.94 5.10
C LEU A 86 -3.55 -5.33 5.27
N ARG A 87 -4.09 -5.84 4.16
CA ARG A 87 -4.50 -7.24 4.07
C ARG A 87 -3.56 -7.94 3.11
N LEU A 88 -3.07 -9.10 3.50
CA LEU A 88 -2.10 -9.86 2.72
C LEU A 88 -2.75 -11.11 2.15
N GLU A 89 -2.38 -11.42 0.91
CA GLU A 89 -2.79 -12.62 0.21
C GLU A 89 -1.57 -13.28 -0.43
N ASN A 90 -1.71 -14.57 -0.76
CA ASN A 90 -0.72 -15.31 -1.54
C ASN A 90 0.71 -15.19 -1.00
N ASN A 91 1.69 -14.90 -1.85
CA ASN A 91 3.10 -14.86 -1.45
C ASN A 91 3.41 -13.81 -0.39
N ALA A 92 2.73 -12.66 -0.42
CA ALA A 92 2.95 -11.63 0.59
C ALA A 92 2.62 -12.17 1.99
N LYS A 93 1.52 -12.91 2.11
CA LYS A 93 1.13 -13.53 3.36
C LYS A 93 2.12 -14.59 3.81
N ILE A 94 2.56 -15.44 2.88
CA ILE A 94 3.53 -16.51 3.16
C ILE A 94 4.85 -15.92 3.67
N ILE A 95 5.38 -14.92 2.99
CA ILE A 95 6.65 -14.30 3.37
C ILE A 95 6.52 -13.62 4.74
N PHE A 96 5.41 -12.92 4.98
CA PHE A 96 5.14 -12.28 6.26
C PHE A 96 5.10 -13.30 7.41
N GLU A 97 4.37 -14.39 7.23
CA GLU A 97 4.24 -15.41 8.25
C GLU A 97 5.56 -16.16 8.49
N ASN A 98 6.31 -16.43 7.42
CA ASN A 98 7.62 -17.09 7.53
C ASN A 98 8.64 -16.25 8.31
N LYS A 99 8.48 -14.94 8.31
CA LYS A 99 9.32 -14.06 9.12
C LYS A 99 8.82 -13.93 10.57
N GLY A 100 7.75 -14.60 10.91
CA GLY A 100 7.18 -14.55 12.26
C GLY A 100 6.22 -13.38 12.46
N GLY A 101 5.75 -12.77 11.39
CA GLY A 101 4.84 -11.63 11.46
C GLY A 101 3.50 -11.99 12.05
N LYS A 102 2.98 -11.15 12.94
CA LYS A 102 1.68 -11.31 13.58
C LYS A 102 0.80 -10.10 13.46
N ALA A 103 1.39 -8.92 13.36
CA ALA A 103 0.63 -7.67 13.25
C ALA A 103 1.35 -6.70 12.32
N ILE A 104 0.56 -5.88 11.63
CA ILE A 104 1.05 -4.83 10.75
C ILE A 104 0.44 -3.52 11.23
N HIS A 105 1.29 -2.51 11.41
CA HIS A 105 0.84 -1.17 11.75
C HIS A 105 1.19 -0.25 10.60
N LEU A 106 0.21 0.52 10.14
CA LEU A 106 0.36 1.38 8.97
C LEU A 106 -0.02 2.81 9.32
N SER A 107 0.81 3.75 8.92
CA SER A 107 0.48 5.17 8.98
C SER A 107 0.69 5.79 7.61
N LEU A 108 -0.28 6.57 7.16
CA LEU A 108 -0.24 7.27 5.89
C LEU A 108 -0.31 8.77 6.13
N SER A 109 0.46 9.51 5.35
CA SER A 109 0.38 10.97 5.36
C SER A 109 0.61 11.46 3.94
N HIS A 110 -0.07 12.53 3.57
CA HIS A 110 0.14 13.13 2.26
C HIS A 110 -0.07 14.63 2.31
N GLU A 111 0.58 15.29 1.39
CA GLU A 111 0.29 16.67 1.04
C GLU A 111 0.05 16.69 -0.47
N LYS A 112 -0.11 17.86 -1.05
CA LYS A 112 -0.47 18.00 -2.46
C LYS A 112 0.48 17.25 -3.41
N GLU A 113 1.79 17.29 -3.12
CA GLU A 113 2.82 16.79 -4.03
C GLU A 113 3.40 15.44 -3.65
N ASN A 114 3.26 15.02 -2.40
CA ASN A 114 3.88 13.80 -1.90
C ASN A 114 2.95 13.00 -1.01
N ALA A 115 3.10 11.68 -1.07
CA ALA A 115 2.47 10.76 -0.13
C ALA A 115 3.55 9.92 0.54
N ILE A 116 3.39 9.68 1.83
CA ILE A 116 4.31 8.89 2.64
C ILE A 116 3.53 7.77 3.32
N ALA A 117 4.15 6.60 3.38
CA ALA A 117 3.65 5.48 4.17
C ALA A 117 4.75 5.00 5.11
N PHE A 118 4.34 4.64 6.31
CA PHE A 118 5.22 4.07 7.31
C PHE A 118 4.60 2.77 7.81
N VAL A 119 5.37 1.69 7.78
CA VAL A 119 4.91 0.34 8.18
C VAL A 119 5.79 -0.19 9.28
N VAL A 120 5.17 -0.75 10.31
CA VAL A 120 5.85 -1.50 11.36
C VAL A 120 5.27 -2.90 11.36
N ILE A 121 6.15 -3.90 11.30
CA ILE A 121 5.77 -5.31 11.39
C ILE A 121 6.17 -5.82 12.76
N GLU A 122 5.22 -6.43 13.42
CA GLU A 122 5.39 -6.95 14.76
C GLU A 122 5.15 -8.46 14.75
N GLY A 123 5.96 -9.16 15.51
CA GLY A 123 5.81 -10.60 15.70
C GLY A 123 5.85 -11.03 17.14
#